data_66d6ec56a38bfec4e3eed5519255d362
#
_entry.id   66d6ec56a38bfec4e3eed5519255d362
#
_cell.length_a   1.000
_cell.length_b   1.000
_cell.length_c   1.000
_cell.angle_alpha   90.00
_cell.angle_beta   90.00
_cell.angle_gamma   90.00
#
_symmetry.space_group_name_H-M   'P 1'
#
loop_
_entity.id
_entity.type
_entity.pdbx_description
1 polymer ?
#
loop_
_entity_poly.entity_id
_entity_poly.type
_entity_poly.pdbx_seq_one_letter_code
_entity_poly.pdbx_strand_id
1 'polypeptide(L)'
;LATHAVVNKYGFIESPYRRIKDGKTTDEVVYMSAMEEAKHVIAQANIKLDKGMIVEDLVPDRINGEPSLLPRDTVDLMDVSPKQVVSVAASLIPFLENDDANRALMGSNMQKQAVPLIQTDAPLVGTGMEAIVAVDSGAVVVARRSGVVEQIDGTRIVVRATEETDPTKPGVDIYRLQKFQRSNTSTCINQRLLVRVGDKVNIGDVIADGPSTELGELE
;
A
#
# COMPACT_ATOMS: atom_id res chain seq x y z
N LEU A 1 -5.96 -4.97 -0.83
CA LEU A 1 -5.46 -5.68 -2.00
C LEU A 1 -4.48 -4.83 -2.80
N ALA A 2 -4.84 -3.61 -3.17
CA ALA A 2 -4.02 -2.74 -4.02
C ALA A 2 -2.63 -2.39 -3.43
N THR A 3 -2.50 -2.32 -2.10
CA THR A 3 -1.23 -2.04 -1.42
C THR A 3 -0.29 -3.24 -1.36
N HIS A 4 -0.81 -4.44 -1.58
CA HIS A 4 -0.04 -5.68 -1.55
C HIS A 4 0.18 -6.27 -2.93
N ALA A 5 -0.66 -5.93 -3.91
CA ALA A 5 -0.58 -6.44 -5.26
C ALA A 5 0.42 -5.65 -6.11
N VAL A 6 1.05 -6.32 -7.05
CA VAL A 6 1.90 -5.71 -8.07
C VAL A 6 1.33 -6.00 -9.45
N VAL A 7 1.69 -5.18 -10.44
CA VAL A 7 1.31 -5.38 -11.84
C VAL A 7 2.52 -5.92 -12.60
N ASN A 8 2.36 -7.05 -13.28
CA ASN A 8 3.42 -7.63 -14.07
C ASN A 8 3.60 -6.89 -15.42
N LYS A 9 4.63 -7.28 -16.17
CA LYS A 9 4.95 -6.68 -17.48
C LYS A 9 3.85 -6.84 -18.54
N TYR A 10 2.90 -7.76 -18.31
CA TYR A 10 1.76 -8.00 -19.21
C TYR A 10 0.49 -7.25 -18.79
N GLY A 11 0.52 -6.52 -17.67
CA GLY A 11 -0.62 -5.81 -17.12
C GLY A 11 -1.54 -6.63 -16.21
N PHE A 12 -1.18 -7.88 -15.89
CA PHE A 12 -1.94 -8.68 -14.93
C PHE A 12 -1.54 -8.35 -13.48
N ILE A 13 -2.53 -8.38 -12.60
CA ILE A 13 -2.32 -8.21 -11.16
C ILE A 13 -1.78 -9.50 -10.57
N GLU A 14 -0.69 -9.41 -9.83
CA GLU A 14 -0.11 -10.49 -9.06
C GLU A 14 -0.26 -10.19 -7.57
N SER A 15 -0.78 -11.16 -6.82
CA SER A 15 -0.96 -11.06 -5.37
C SER A 15 0.14 -11.80 -4.63
N PRO A 16 0.59 -11.30 -3.46
CA PRO A 16 1.61 -11.96 -2.66
C PRO A 16 1.01 -13.10 -1.83
N TYR A 17 1.73 -14.22 -1.79
CA TYR A 17 1.43 -15.38 -0.96
C TYR A 17 2.68 -15.82 -0.24
N ARG A 18 2.53 -16.28 1.01
CA ARG A 18 3.60 -16.89 1.77
C ARG A 18 3.64 -18.38 1.49
N ARG A 19 4.81 -18.90 1.17
CA ARG A 19 4.96 -20.33 0.88
C ARG A 19 4.95 -21.17 2.17
N ILE A 20 4.25 -22.31 2.12
CA ILE A 20 4.23 -23.32 3.18
C ILE A 20 4.97 -24.55 2.68
N LYS A 21 5.80 -25.12 3.55
CA LYS A 21 6.49 -26.40 3.31
C LYS A 21 6.30 -27.29 4.54
N ASP A 22 5.75 -28.47 4.34
CA ASP A 22 5.51 -29.47 5.41
C ASP A 22 4.75 -28.88 6.63
N GLY A 23 3.70 -28.09 6.38
CA GLY A 23 2.90 -27.43 7.42
C GLY A 23 3.61 -26.28 8.15
N LYS A 24 4.80 -25.87 7.69
CA LYS A 24 5.56 -24.74 8.24
C LYS A 24 5.59 -23.56 7.28
N THR A 25 5.28 -22.38 7.79
CA THR A 25 5.39 -21.14 7.03
C THR A 25 6.85 -20.77 6.81
N THR A 26 7.17 -20.35 5.59
CA THR A 26 8.49 -19.81 5.23
C THR A 26 8.41 -18.28 5.11
N ASP A 27 9.55 -17.63 5.13
CA ASP A 27 9.62 -16.16 4.89
C ASP A 27 9.63 -15.82 3.38
N GLU A 28 9.54 -16.85 2.54
CA GLU A 28 9.49 -16.71 1.09
C GLU A 28 8.10 -16.21 0.67
N VAL A 29 8.03 -15.02 0.10
CA VAL A 29 6.82 -14.45 -0.50
C VAL A 29 6.89 -14.63 -2.01
N VAL A 30 5.85 -15.24 -2.58
CA VAL A 30 5.73 -15.49 -4.02
C VAL A 30 4.56 -14.67 -4.54
N TYR A 31 4.79 -13.98 -5.66
CA TYR A 31 3.73 -13.24 -6.35
C TYR A 31 3.16 -14.10 -7.47
N MET A 32 1.85 -14.25 -7.50
CA MET A 32 1.16 -15.09 -8.47
C MET A 32 -0.03 -14.36 -9.09
N SER A 33 -0.24 -14.64 -10.38
CA SER A 33 -1.45 -14.25 -11.09
C SER A 33 -2.63 -15.14 -10.71
N ALA A 34 -3.86 -14.71 -10.99
CA ALA A 34 -5.08 -15.49 -10.69
C ALA A 34 -5.09 -16.88 -11.37
N MET A 35 -4.47 -17.01 -12.54
CA MET A 35 -4.37 -18.30 -13.26
C MET A 35 -3.40 -19.27 -12.61
N GLU A 36 -2.34 -18.77 -11.98
CA GLU A 36 -1.38 -19.58 -11.24
C GLU A 36 -1.95 -19.96 -9.87
N GLU A 37 -2.59 -19.00 -9.19
CA GLU A 37 -3.28 -19.19 -7.92
C GLU A 37 -4.28 -20.36 -7.94
N ALA A 38 -5.05 -20.49 -9.03
CA ALA A 38 -6.07 -21.55 -9.18
C ALA A 38 -5.53 -22.98 -9.05
N LYS A 39 -4.21 -23.18 -9.17
CA LYS A 39 -3.56 -24.50 -9.08
C LYS A 39 -3.12 -24.87 -7.67
N HIS A 40 -3.19 -23.94 -6.73
CA HIS A 40 -2.65 -24.09 -5.39
C HIS A 40 -3.75 -24.10 -4.33
N VAL A 41 -3.45 -24.76 -3.22
CA VAL A 41 -4.26 -24.75 -2.00
C VAL A 41 -3.76 -23.59 -1.12
N ILE A 42 -4.63 -22.61 -0.88
CA ILE A 42 -4.25 -21.38 -0.19
C ILE A 42 -4.98 -21.27 1.14
N ALA A 43 -4.22 -21.28 2.21
CA ALA A 43 -4.72 -21.09 3.57
C ALA A 43 -5.00 -19.62 3.89
N GLN A 44 -5.95 -19.37 4.78
CA GLN A 44 -6.27 -18.03 5.25
C GLN A 44 -5.17 -17.47 6.16
N ALA A 45 -5.01 -16.14 6.17
CA ALA A 45 -3.96 -15.47 6.97
C ALA A 45 -4.20 -15.50 8.49
N ASN A 46 -5.42 -15.80 8.95
CA ASN A 46 -5.81 -15.79 10.37
C ASN A 46 -5.61 -17.14 11.08
N ILE A 47 -4.99 -18.10 10.44
CA ILE A 47 -4.73 -19.41 11.01
C ILE A 47 -3.74 -19.31 12.18
N LYS A 48 -3.98 -20.09 13.23
CA LYS A 48 -3.10 -20.14 14.39
C LYS A 48 -1.78 -20.83 14.05
N LEU A 49 -0.71 -20.07 14.26
CA LEU A 49 0.66 -20.54 14.05
C LEU A 49 1.38 -20.65 15.41
N ASP A 50 2.03 -21.75 15.67
CA ASP A 50 3.01 -21.89 16.76
C ASP A 50 4.41 -22.05 16.16
N LYS A 51 5.30 -21.08 16.44
CA LYS A 51 6.68 -21.05 15.89
C LYS A 51 6.77 -21.27 14.37
N GLY A 52 5.74 -20.78 13.65
CA GLY A 52 5.63 -20.92 12.20
C GLY A 52 5.02 -22.24 11.71
N MET A 53 4.62 -23.14 12.60
CA MET A 53 3.86 -24.34 12.25
C MET A 53 2.37 -24.14 12.41
N ILE A 54 1.58 -24.69 11.50
CA ILE A 54 0.13 -24.70 11.58
C ILE A 54 -0.28 -25.65 12.70
N VAL A 55 -1.03 -25.13 13.67
CA VAL A 55 -1.47 -25.90 14.87
C VAL A 55 -2.66 -26.80 14.55
N GLU A 56 -3.54 -26.34 13.69
CA GLU A 56 -4.79 -27.01 13.37
C GLU A 56 -4.55 -28.14 12.35
N ASP A 57 -5.15 -29.31 12.57
CA ASP A 57 -5.03 -30.44 11.64
C ASP A 57 -5.86 -30.22 10.37
N LEU A 58 -7.02 -29.54 10.48
CA LEU A 58 -7.87 -29.12 9.38
C LEU A 58 -7.82 -27.61 9.25
N VAL A 59 -7.44 -27.15 8.09
CA VAL A 59 -7.17 -25.74 7.80
C VAL A 59 -8.27 -25.19 6.90
N PRO A 60 -8.87 -24.03 7.22
CA PRO A 60 -9.74 -23.32 6.30
C PRO A 60 -8.88 -22.76 5.16
N ASP A 61 -9.17 -23.22 3.96
CA ASP A 61 -8.44 -22.89 2.75
C ASP A 61 -9.37 -22.55 1.58
N ARG A 62 -8.80 -22.25 0.45
CA ARG A 62 -9.51 -22.11 -0.82
C ARG A 62 -8.75 -22.76 -1.95
N ILE A 63 -9.49 -23.37 -2.85
CA ILE A 63 -8.99 -23.94 -4.09
C ILE A 63 -9.81 -23.34 -5.23
N ASN A 64 -9.16 -22.76 -6.23
CA ASN A 64 -9.81 -22.15 -7.39
C ASN A 64 -10.93 -21.17 -7.00
N GLY A 65 -10.76 -20.45 -5.87
CA GLY A 65 -11.76 -19.50 -5.35
C GLY A 65 -12.89 -20.11 -4.51
N GLU A 66 -12.99 -21.44 -4.42
CA GLU A 66 -13.98 -22.12 -3.60
C GLU A 66 -13.42 -22.40 -2.19
N PRO A 67 -14.17 -22.05 -1.12
CA PRO A 67 -13.75 -22.35 0.24
C PRO A 67 -13.81 -23.84 0.52
N SER A 68 -12.78 -24.38 1.14
CA SER A 68 -12.67 -25.77 1.53
C SER A 68 -12.05 -25.92 2.92
N LEU A 69 -12.01 -27.14 3.43
CA LEU A 69 -11.37 -27.49 4.69
C LEU A 69 -10.52 -28.74 4.47
N LEU A 70 -9.21 -28.56 4.40
CA LEU A 70 -8.28 -29.64 4.08
C LEU A 70 -7.24 -29.86 5.18
N PRO A 71 -6.59 -31.05 5.19
CA PRO A 71 -5.47 -31.30 6.09
C PRO A 71 -4.31 -30.33 5.83
N ARG A 72 -3.62 -29.92 6.90
CA ARG A 72 -2.48 -28.98 6.85
C ARG A 72 -1.37 -29.38 5.87
N ASP A 73 -1.18 -30.67 5.65
CA ASP A 73 -0.10 -31.20 4.79
C ASP A 73 -0.37 -30.97 3.30
N THR A 74 -1.62 -30.63 2.92
CA THR A 74 -2.02 -30.33 1.54
C THR A 74 -1.93 -28.85 1.18
N VAL A 75 -1.65 -27.99 2.17
CA VAL A 75 -1.62 -26.55 1.98
C VAL A 75 -0.25 -26.12 1.43
N ASP A 76 -0.26 -25.47 0.27
CA ASP A 76 0.95 -24.99 -0.42
C ASP A 76 1.32 -23.56 -0.06
N LEU A 77 0.30 -22.72 0.10
CA LEU A 77 0.42 -21.27 0.24
C LEU A 77 -0.47 -20.77 1.37
N MET A 78 -0.16 -19.58 1.85
CA MET A 78 -0.95 -18.85 2.84
C MET A 78 -1.03 -17.38 2.45
N ASP A 79 -2.18 -16.74 2.70
CA ASP A 79 -2.33 -15.31 2.55
C ASP A 79 -1.36 -14.55 3.46
N VAL A 80 -0.77 -13.47 2.96
CA VAL A 80 0.19 -12.67 3.73
C VAL A 80 -0.50 -11.87 4.83
N SER A 81 -1.72 -11.36 4.58
CA SER A 81 -2.44 -10.53 5.52
C SER A 81 -3.95 -10.70 5.37
N PRO A 82 -4.73 -10.68 6.48
CA PRO A 82 -6.20 -10.63 6.43
C PRO A 82 -6.74 -9.40 5.68
N LYS A 83 -5.99 -8.32 5.61
CA LYS A 83 -6.35 -7.09 4.89
C LYS A 83 -6.49 -7.28 3.39
N GLN A 84 -5.94 -8.34 2.81
CA GLN A 84 -6.09 -8.67 1.39
C GLN A 84 -7.54 -9.00 0.98
N VAL A 85 -8.39 -9.40 1.92
CA VAL A 85 -9.80 -9.77 1.66
C VAL A 85 -10.67 -8.56 1.38
N VAL A 86 -10.34 -7.40 1.95
CA VAL A 86 -11.11 -6.16 1.80
C VAL A 86 -10.53 -5.23 0.74
N SER A 87 -11.37 -4.37 0.17
CA SER A 87 -10.91 -3.31 -0.73
C SER A 87 -10.11 -2.24 0.04
N VAL A 88 -9.35 -1.42 -0.68
CA VAL A 88 -8.60 -0.31 -0.07
C VAL A 88 -9.53 0.63 0.69
N ALA A 89 -10.67 1.00 0.11
CA ALA A 89 -11.64 1.88 0.77
C ALA A 89 -12.20 1.28 2.06
N ALA A 90 -12.55 -0.02 2.04
CA ALA A 90 -13.02 -0.71 3.24
C ALA A 90 -11.92 -0.85 4.31
N SER A 91 -10.66 -1.00 3.91
CA SER A 91 -9.53 -1.10 4.83
C SER A 91 -9.21 0.19 5.58
N LEU A 92 -9.73 1.32 5.13
CA LEU A 92 -9.61 2.64 5.76
C LEU A 92 -10.72 2.92 6.79
N ILE A 93 -11.73 2.05 6.91
CA ILE A 93 -12.82 2.23 7.88
C ILE A 93 -12.38 1.65 9.23
N PRO A 94 -12.22 2.49 10.28
CA PRO A 94 -11.88 2.01 11.60
C PRO A 94 -13.03 1.18 12.20
N PHE A 95 -12.73 0.11 12.94
CA PHE A 95 -13.69 -0.80 13.56
C PHE A 95 -14.68 -1.44 12.58
N LEU A 96 -14.24 -1.71 11.35
CA LEU A 96 -15.06 -2.29 10.30
C LEU A 96 -15.72 -3.62 10.74
N GLU A 97 -15.04 -4.41 11.55
CA GLU A 97 -15.53 -5.70 12.06
C GLU A 97 -16.79 -5.58 12.94
N ASN A 98 -17.06 -4.41 13.49
CA ASN A 98 -18.22 -4.12 14.32
C ASN A 98 -19.36 -3.42 13.56
N ASP A 99 -19.17 -3.19 12.25
CA ASP A 99 -20.12 -2.43 11.44
C ASP A 99 -21.01 -3.36 10.58
N ASP A 100 -22.23 -2.90 10.30
CA ASP A 100 -23.11 -3.61 9.37
C ASP A 100 -22.59 -3.50 7.94
N ALA A 101 -22.69 -4.61 7.17
CA ALA A 101 -22.19 -4.68 5.81
C ALA A 101 -22.78 -3.61 4.90
N ASN A 102 -24.10 -3.33 5.03
CA ASN A 102 -24.76 -2.30 4.23
C ASN A 102 -24.22 -0.90 4.52
N ARG A 103 -23.94 -0.60 5.80
CA ARG A 103 -23.38 0.69 6.21
C ARG A 103 -21.92 0.83 5.80
N ALA A 104 -21.14 -0.23 5.89
CA ALA A 104 -19.77 -0.28 5.39
C ALA A 104 -19.72 -0.02 3.87
N LEU A 105 -20.64 -0.60 3.09
CA LEU A 105 -20.75 -0.34 1.66
C LEU A 105 -21.06 1.13 1.36
N MET A 106 -22.02 1.72 2.09
CA MET A 106 -22.35 3.13 1.93
C MET A 106 -21.17 4.03 2.28
N GLY A 107 -20.51 3.80 3.42
CA GLY A 107 -19.34 4.54 3.86
C GLY A 107 -18.18 4.46 2.86
N SER A 108 -17.88 3.29 2.35
CA SER A 108 -16.85 3.07 1.33
C SER A 108 -17.15 3.84 0.03
N ASN A 109 -18.41 3.92 -0.38
CA ASN A 109 -18.81 4.71 -1.54
C ASN A 109 -18.71 6.22 -1.27
N MET A 110 -19.01 6.67 -0.05
CA MET A 110 -18.93 8.08 0.34
C MET A 110 -17.49 8.59 0.41
N GLN A 111 -16.51 7.76 0.77
CA GLN A 111 -15.08 8.14 0.75
C GLN A 111 -14.62 8.64 -0.63
N LYS A 112 -15.16 8.08 -1.72
CA LYS A 112 -14.86 8.53 -3.10
C LYS A 112 -15.40 9.92 -3.42
N GLN A 113 -16.30 10.46 -2.61
CA GLN A 113 -16.95 11.77 -2.78
C GLN A 113 -16.32 12.83 -1.88
N ALA A 114 -15.29 12.48 -1.11
CA ALA A 114 -14.59 13.40 -0.24
C ALA A 114 -13.97 14.56 -1.03
N VAL A 115 -14.11 15.77 -0.51
CA VAL A 115 -13.56 16.98 -1.11
C VAL A 115 -12.28 17.37 -0.36
N PRO A 116 -11.16 17.60 -1.06
CA PRO A 116 -9.92 18.05 -0.43
C PRO A 116 -10.12 19.35 0.37
N LEU A 117 -9.69 19.36 1.62
CA LEU A 117 -9.80 20.52 2.49
C LEU A 117 -8.64 21.49 2.25
N ILE A 118 -8.86 22.78 2.60
CA ILE A 118 -7.80 23.81 2.53
C ILE A 118 -6.73 23.53 3.58
N GLN A 119 -7.15 23.16 4.79
CA GLN A 119 -6.28 22.68 5.85
C GLN A 119 -6.70 21.25 6.19
N THR A 120 -5.78 20.35 6.02
CA THR A 120 -5.94 18.93 6.28
C THR A 120 -5.44 18.59 7.69
N ASP A 121 -6.09 17.67 8.36
CA ASP A 121 -5.67 17.13 9.64
C ASP A 121 -5.66 15.60 9.58
N ALA A 122 -4.63 14.96 10.15
CA ALA A 122 -4.58 13.51 10.23
C ALA A 122 -5.68 12.97 11.16
N PRO A 123 -6.32 11.82 10.83
CA PRO A 123 -7.39 11.27 11.64
C PRO A 123 -6.88 10.82 13.01
N LEU A 124 -7.61 11.14 14.08
CA LEU A 124 -7.27 10.71 15.44
C LEU A 124 -7.39 9.19 15.62
N VAL A 125 -8.27 8.55 14.86
CA VAL A 125 -8.48 7.10 14.85
C VAL A 125 -8.35 6.61 13.43
N GLY A 126 -7.31 5.84 13.17
CA GLY A 126 -7.02 5.30 11.86
C GLY A 126 -6.82 3.78 11.91
N THR A 127 -6.65 3.18 10.75
CA THR A 127 -6.41 1.75 10.58
C THR A 127 -4.94 1.39 10.37
N GLY A 128 -4.07 2.39 10.21
CA GLY A 128 -2.66 2.24 9.85
C GLY A 128 -2.43 2.02 8.35
N MET A 129 -3.48 2.10 7.52
CA MET A 129 -3.38 2.03 6.06
C MET A 129 -3.22 3.40 5.41
N GLU A 130 -3.45 4.48 6.14
CA GLU A 130 -3.50 5.85 5.64
C GLU A 130 -2.17 6.27 5.00
N ALA A 131 -1.04 6.03 5.69
CA ALA A 131 0.29 6.36 5.17
C ALA A 131 0.64 5.53 3.93
N ILE A 132 0.34 4.23 3.95
CA ILE A 132 0.63 3.32 2.83
C ILE A 132 -0.20 3.73 1.60
N VAL A 133 -1.48 4.00 1.79
CA VAL A 133 -2.39 4.40 0.69
C VAL A 133 -1.99 5.76 0.12
N ALA A 134 -1.60 6.72 0.95
CA ALA A 134 -1.13 8.03 0.51
C ALA A 134 0.10 7.91 -0.42
N VAL A 135 1.08 7.08 -0.04
CA VAL A 135 2.28 6.82 -0.84
C VAL A 135 1.96 6.06 -2.12
N ASP A 136 1.22 4.96 -2.03
CA ASP A 136 0.93 4.08 -3.17
C ASP A 136 -0.02 4.72 -4.20
N SER A 137 -0.89 5.64 -3.76
CA SER A 137 -1.77 6.39 -4.67
C SER A 137 -1.01 7.39 -5.55
N GLY A 138 0.22 7.75 -5.18
CA GLY A 138 1.01 8.77 -5.86
C GLY A 138 0.51 10.20 -5.62
N ALA A 139 -0.36 10.43 -4.63
CA ALA A 139 -0.80 11.76 -4.24
C ALA A 139 0.34 12.57 -3.62
N VAL A 140 1.17 11.92 -2.83
CA VAL A 140 2.38 12.49 -2.22
C VAL A 140 3.61 12.27 -3.10
N VAL A 141 4.60 13.13 -2.95
CA VAL A 141 5.90 13.00 -3.64
C VAL A 141 6.90 12.35 -2.70
N VAL A 142 7.46 11.25 -3.14
CA VAL A 142 8.40 10.42 -2.37
C VAL A 142 9.80 10.52 -2.94
N ALA A 143 10.81 10.56 -2.08
CA ALA A 143 12.22 10.57 -2.48
C ALA A 143 12.61 9.22 -3.12
N ARG A 144 13.16 9.28 -4.34
CA ARG A 144 13.60 8.09 -5.10
C ARG A 144 14.96 7.58 -4.66
N ARG A 145 15.81 8.47 -4.15
CA ARG A 145 17.16 8.19 -3.65
C ARG A 145 17.44 9.01 -2.40
N SER A 146 18.34 8.52 -1.58
CA SER A 146 18.85 9.29 -0.44
C SER A 146 19.68 10.48 -0.91
N GLY A 147 19.49 11.63 -0.28
CA GLY A 147 20.16 12.84 -0.68
C GLY A 147 19.97 14.01 0.26
N VAL A 148 20.45 15.17 -0.17
CA VAL A 148 20.29 16.44 0.51
C VAL A 148 19.52 17.40 -0.39
N VAL A 149 18.52 18.06 0.17
CA VAL A 149 17.73 19.07 -0.53
C VAL A 149 18.58 20.30 -0.78
N GLU A 150 18.88 20.57 -2.04
CA GLU A 150 19.79 21.66 -2.44
C GLU A 150 19.04 22.93 -2.79
N GLN A 151 17.95 22.81 -3.50
CA GLN A 151 17.15 23.96 -3.91
C GLN A 151 15.66 23.63 -3.88
N ILE A 152 14.86 24.60 -3.46
CA ILE A 152 13.41 24.53 -3.47
C ILE A 152 12.88 25.80 -4.12
N ASP A 153 11.92 25.64 -5.02
CA ASP A 153 11.06 26.72 -5.47
C ASP A 153 9.58 26.30 -5.42
N GLY A 154 8.66 27.21 -5.74
CA GLY A 154 7.22 26.95 -5.66
C GLY A 154 6.71 25.76 -6.50
N THR A 155 7.49 25.27 -7.45
CA THR A 155 7.08 24.25 -8.44
C THR A 155 7.98 23.04 -8.48
N ARG A 156 9.15 23.09 -7.82
CA ARG A 156 10.12 22.00 -7.88
C ARG A 156 10.98 21.88 -6.62
N ILE A 157 11.44 20.67 -6.35
CA ILE A 157 12.43 20.34 -5.34
C ILE A 157 13.62 19.73 -6.06
N VAL A 158 14.83 20.19 -5.74
CA VAL A 158 16.09 19.66 -6.27
C VAL A 158 16.81 18.96 -5.13
N VAL A 159 17.03 17.66 -5.28
CA VAL A 159 17.74 16.82 -4.30
C VAL A 159 19.01 16.31 -4.93
N ARG A 160 20.16 16.61 -4.28
CA ARG A 160 21.46 16.04 -4.66
C ARG A 160 21.61 14.69 -3.99
N ALA A 161 21.76 13.63 -4.77
CA ALA A 161 21.99 12.28 -4.27
C ALA A 161 23.33 12.21 -3.52
N THR A 162 23.31 11.56 -2.34
CA THR A 162 24.51 11.30 -1.54
C THR A 162 25.19 9.98 -1.89
N GLU A 163 24.45 9.04 -2.45
CA GLU A 163 24.96 7.75 -2.90
C GLU A 163 25.00 7.72 -4.42
N GLU A 164 26.15 7.94 -5.00
CA GLU A 164 26.42 7.72 -6.43
C GLU A 164 26.78 6.25 -6.66
N THR A 165 25.76 5.43 -6.83
CA THR A 165 25.95 3.99 -7.13
C THR A 165 26.09 3.71 -8.62
N ASP A 166 25.73 4.65 -9.48
CA ASP A 166 25.68 4.44 -10.92
C ASP A 166 26.16 5.70 -11.67
N PRO A 167 27.36 5.65 -12.28
CA PRO A 167 27.94 6.81 -13.00
C PRO A 167 27.13 7.23 -14.24
N THR A 168 26.15 6.42 -14.66
CA THR A 168 25.28 6.75 -15.79
C THR A 168 24.07 7.61 -15.40
N LYS A 169 23.79 7.72 -14.09
CA LYS A 169 22.66 8.51 -13.57
C LYS A 169 23.11 9.91 -13.17
N PRO A 170 22.27 10.93 -13.43
CA PRO A 170 22.56 12.29 -12.95
C PRO A 170 22.62 12.31 -11.42
N GLY A 171 23.60 13.02 -10.86
CA GLY A 171 23.79 13.16 -9.41
C GLY A 171 22.70 13.98 -8.70
N VAL A 172 21.68 14.45 -9.45
CA VAL A 172 20.61 15.32 -8.97
C VAL A 172 19.27 14.80 -9.43
N ASP A 173 18.30 14.73 -8.51
CA ASP A 173 16.91 14.42 -8.79
C ASP A 173 16.05 15.69 -8.72
N ILE A 174 15.24 15.92 -9.73
CA ILE A 174 14.32 17.05 -9.79
C ILE A 174 12.89 16.52 -9.68
N TYR A 175 12.21 16.91 -8.60
CA TYR A 175 10.80 16.60 -8.37
C TYR A 175 9.95 17.82 -8.73
N ARG A 176 9.06 17.66 -9.69
CA ARG A 176 8.11 18.72 -10.10
C ARG A 176 6.81 18.56 -9.33
N LEU A 177 6.34 19.65 -8.74
CA LEU A 177 5.11 19.71 -7.96
C LEU A 177 3.93 20.13 -8.84
N GLN A 178 2.80 19.48 -8.62
CA GLN A 178 1.52 19.92 -9.20
C GLN A 178 0.95 21.05 -8.37
N LYS A 179 0.81 22.22 -9.00
CA LYS A 179 0.32 23.42 -8.31
C LYS A 179 -1.00 23.86 -8.93
N PHE A 180 -2.04 23.92 -8.09
CA PHE A 180 -3.36 24.48 -8.43
C PHE A 180 -3.95 23.94 -9.73
N GLN A 181 -3.81 22.65 -9.98
CA GLN A 181 -4.38 21.98 -11.15
C GLN A 181 -5.81 21.53 -10.87
N ARG A 182 -6.63 21.54 -11.91
CA ARG A 182 -8.00 21.04 -11.84
C ARG A 182 -8.02 19.54 -12.00
N SER A 183 -8.67 18.82 -11.08
CA SER A 183 -8.95 17.38 -11.21
C SER A 183 -10.14 17.12 -12.15
N ASN A 184 -10.36 15.85 -12.50
CA ASN A 184 -11.50 15.43 -13.30
C ASN A 184 -12.85 15.74 -12.63
N THR A 185 -12.89 15.72 -11.30
CA THR A 185 -14.08 16.05 -10.48
C THR A 185 -14.18 17.53 -10.13
N SER A 186 -13.38 18.39 -10.78
CA SER A 186 -13.35 19.83 -10.55
C SER A 186 -12.86 20.27 -9.15
N THR A 187 -12.07 19.44 -8.49
CA THR A 187 -11.37 19.76 -7.25
C THR A 187 -9.97 20.29 -7.54
N CYS A 188 -9.36 20.96 -6.56
CA CYS A 188 -8.02 21.53 -6.69
C CYS A 188 -6.96 20.49 -6.30
N ILE A 189 -6.03 20.21 -7.20
CA ILE A 189 -4.81 19.44 -6.93
C ILE A 189 -3.69 20.43 -6.65
N ASN A 190 -3.19 20.42 -5.42
CA ASN A 190 -2.08 21.28 -5.01
C ASN A 190 -1.15 20.51 -4.08
N GLN A 191 0.12 20.41 -4.44
CA GLN A 191 1.12 19.74 -3.62
C GLN A 191 1.86 20.76 -2.75
N ARG A 192 2.05 20.43 -1.48
CA ARG A 192 2.69 21.28 -0.46
C ARG A 192 4.02 20.66 -0.04
N LEU A 193 5.01 21.52 0.15
CA LEU A 193 6.36 21.13 0.58
C LEU A 193 6.38 20.75 2.06
N LEU A 194 7.07 19.65 2.38
CA LEU A 194 7.36 19.22 3.75
C LEU A 194 8.81 19.45 4.15
N VAL A 195 9.72 19.61 3.19
CA VAL A 195 11.16 19.71 3.41
C VAL A 195 11.67 21.14 3.21
N ARG A 196 12.82 21.43 3.79
CA ARG A 196 13.55 22.69 3.66
C ARG A 196 14.90 22.47 2.98
N VAL A 197 15.47 23.55 2.46
CA VAL A 197 16.83 23.52 1.89
C VAL A 197 17.84 23.10 2.99
N GLY A 198 18.67 22.12 2.68
CA GLY A 198 19.64 21.53 3.60
C GLY A 198 19.17 20.28 4.34
N ASP A 199 17.88 19.93 4.26
CA ASP A 199 17.37 18.71 4.89
C ASP A 199 17.93 17.46 4.20
N LYS A 200 18.22 16.43 5.00
CA LYS A 200 18.59 15.10 4.51
C LYS A 200 17.32 14.28 4.34
N VAL A 201 17.19 13.65 3.20
CA VAL A 201 16.07 12.76 2.87
C VAL A 201 16.62 11.37 2.56
N ASN A 202 15.92 10.34 3.02
CA ASN A 202 16.21 8.95 2.71
C ASN A 202 15.29 8.47 1.57
N ILE A 203 15.67 7.38 0.94
CA ILE A 203 14.81 6.72 -0.03
C ILE A 203 13.48 6.34 0.65
N GLY A 204 12.36 6.69 0.03
CA GLY A 204 11.02 6.43 0.56
C GLY A 204 10.43 7.53 1.45
N ASP A 205 11.20 8.54 1.86
CA ASP A 205 10.68 9.66 2.64
C ASP A 205 9.73 10.52 1.79
N VAL A 206 8.63 10.96 2.40
CA VAL A 206 7.69 11.89 1.77
C VAL A 206 8.27 13.30 1.83
N ILE A 207 8.44 13.93 0.67
CA ILE A 207 9.03 15.27 0.53
C ILE A 207 8.00 16.35 0.23
N ALA A 208 6.84 15.98 -0.28
CA ALA A 208 5.71 16.90 -0.47
C ALA A 208 4.38 16.17 -0.32
N ASP A 209 3.43 16.81 0.37
CA ASP A 209 2.05 16.36 0.50
C ASP A 209 1.23 16.70 -0.74
N GLY A 210 0.21 15.89 -1.00
CA GLY A 210 -0.79 16.12 -2.04
C GLY A 210 -2.13 16.62 -1.50
N PRO A 211 -3.17 16.58 -2.33
CA PRO A 211 -4.52 16.86 -1.86
C PRO A 211 -4.96 15.78 -0.86
N SER A 212 -5.71 16.18 0.17
CA SER A 212 -6.23 15.30 1.22
C SER A 212 -5.15 14.49 1.96
N THR A 213 -3.94 15.05 2.08
CA THR A 213 -2.85 14.41 2.83
C THR A 213 -2.18 15.41 3.76
N GLU A 214 -1.70 14.91 4.92
CA GLU A 214 -0.90 15.66 5.87
C GLU A 214 0.25 14.80 6.38
N LEU A 215 1.48 15.32 6.29
CA LEU A 215 2.72 14.64 6.69
C LEU A 215 2.86 13.21 6.11
N GLY A 216 2.34 13.01 4.91
CA GLY A 216 2.39 11.72 4.23
C GLY A 216 1.28 10.74 4.59
N GLU A 217 0.27 11.15 5.36
CA GLU A 217 -0.91 10.35 5.71
C GLU A 217 -2.17 10.93 5.07
N LEU A 218 -3.18 10.09 4.81
CA LEU A 218 -4.50 10.53 4.35
C LEU A 218 -5.24 11.23 5.49
N GLU A 219 -6.00 12.27 5.09
CA GLU A 219 -6.95 13.03 5.91
C GLU A 219 -8.12 12.17 6.41
#